data_686c67caa49851eb63f1986e339bcb98
#
_entry.id   686c67caa49851eb63f1986e339bcb98
#
_cell.length_a   1.000
_cell.length_b   1.000
_cell.length_c   1.000
_cell.angle_alpha   90.00
_cell.angle_beta   90.00
_cell.angle_gamma   90.00
#
_symmetry.space_group_name_H-M   'P 1'
#
loop_
_entity.id
_entity.type
_entity.pdbx_description
1 polymer ?
#
loop_
_entity_poly.entity_id
_entity_poly.type
_entity_poly.pdbx_seq_one_letter_code
_entity_poly.pdbx_strand_id
1 'polypeptide(L)'
;MGIRRIGRHLIEHRWRLRRIFPPATLARIEQAIKAGEATHSGQVRFVVEGALDGAPLFRNQPARERALDVFSQLRIWDTAHNNGVLIYLLLADHDFEIVADRGINAKVGHEGWEKICQHMEASFRSGDFESGVIKGIAAVSRQLATHFPRSGGGPNELPDAPVVM
;
A
#
# COMPACT_ATOMS: atom_id res chain seq x y z
N MET A 1 25.02 -6.12 4.66
CA MET A 1 24.45 -4.88 4.08
C MET A 1 24.95 -4.74 2.65
N GLY A 2 24.05 -4.83 1.68
CA GLY A 2 24.47 -4.83 0.26
C GLY A 2 24.75 -3.41 -0.23
N ILE A 3 26.01 -3.07 -0.51
CA ILE A 3 26.41 -1.79 -1.14
C ILE A 3 25.54 -1.48 -2.37
N ARG A 4 25.11 -2.53 -3.11
CA ARG A 4 24.22 -2.41 -4.26
C ARG A 4 22.81 -1.88 -3.88
N ARG A 5 22.29 -2.24 -2.70
CA ARG A 5 21.00 -1.71 -2.21
C ARG A 5 21.12 -0.23 -1.88
N ILE A 6 22.18 0.16 -1.15
CA ILE A 6 22.44 1.57 -0.83
C ILE A 6 22.58 2.41 -2.10
N GLY A 7 23.39 1.95 -3.07
CA GLY A 7 23.54 2.65 -4.35
C GLY A 7 22.23 2.82 -5.09
N ARG A 8 21.37 1.79 -5.12
CA ARG A 8 20.04 1.85 -5.75
C ARG A 8 19.14 2.89 -5.07
N HIS A 9 19.08 2.92 -3.74
CA HIS A 9 18.29 3.91 -2.99
C HIS A 9 18.79 5.34 -3.19
N LEU A 10 20.11 5.55 -3.29
CA LEU A 10 20.69 6.88 -3.55
C LEU A 10 20.41 7.38 -4.97
N ILE A 11 20.25 6.49 -5.95
CA ILE A 11 19.99 6.82 -7.36
C ILE A 11 18.49 6.96 -7.67
N GLU A 12 17.64 6.27 -6.90
CA GLU A 12 16.19 6.37 -7.03
C GLU A 12 15.70 7.75 -6.54
N HIS A 13 15.79 8.74 -7.44
CA HIS A 13 15.37 10.09 -7.14
C HIS A 13 13.86 10.29 -7.29
N ARG A 14 13.34 11.31 -6.63
CA ARG A 14 11.96 11.81 -6.71
C ARG A 14 11.43 11.95 -8.15
N TRP A 15 12.30 12.17 -9.14
CA TRP A 15 11.89 12.26 -10.55
C TRP A 15 11.38 10.92 -11.09
N ARG A 16 11.98 9.77 -10.71
CA ARG A 16 11.51 8.45 -11.12
C ARG A 16 10.16 8.13 -10.51
N LEU A 17 9.99 8.44 -9.23
CA LEU A 17 8.72 8.33 -8.54
C LEU A 17 7.62 9.13 -9.26
N ARG A 18 7.88 10.40 -9.58
CA ARG A 18 6.96 11.26 -10.32
C ARG A 18 6.69 10.78 -11.75
N ARG A 19 7.64 10.10 -12.36
CA ARG A 19 7.48 9.52 -13.70
C ARG A 19 6.59 8.28 -13.69
N ILE A 20 6.73 7.42 -12.69
CA ILE A 20 5.94 6.19 -12.53
C ILE A 20 4.56 6.50 -11.97
N PHE A 21 4.49 7.42 -11.00
CA PHE A 21 3.27 7.87 -10.35
C PHE A 21 3.03 9.37 -10.59
N PRO A 22 2.72 9.78 -11.82
CA PRO A 22 2.33 11.17 -12.10
C PRO A 22 1.00 11.50 -11.42
N PRO A 23 0.66 12.78 -11.24
CA PRO A 23 -0.59 13.19 -10.58
C PRO A 23 -1.85 12.53 -11.13
N ALA A 24 -1.91 12.29 -12.43
CA ALA A 24 -3.03 11.61 -13.07
C ALA A 24 -3.17 10.14 -12.62
N THR A 25 -2.05 9.42 -12.46
CA THR A 25 -2.03 8.05 -11.92
C THR A 25 -2.45 8.03 -10.45
N LEU A 26 -1.93 8.95 -9.64
CA LEU A 26 -2.33 9.08 -8.23
C LEU A 26 -3.83 9.37 -8.09
N ALA A 27 -4.39 10.23 -8.95
CA ALA A 27 -5.83 10.49 -8.96
C ALA A 27 -6.65 9.23 -9.32
N ARG A 28 -6.20 8.41 -10.27
CA ARG A 28 -6.87 7.15 -10.59
C ARG A 28 -6.78 6.13 -9.46
N ILE A 29 -5.66 6.08 -8.74
CA ILE A 29 -5.50 5.24 -7.54
C ILE A 29 -6.48 5.69 -6.45
N GLU A 30 -6.58 6.98 -6.19
CA GLU A 30 -7.57 7.54 -5.25
C GLU A 30 -9.00 7.16 -5.63
N GLN A 31 -9.36 7.28 -6.90
CA GLN A 31 -10.67 6.87 -7.39
C GLN A 31 -10.92 5.37 -7.21
N ALA A 32 -9.90 4.53 -7.41
CA ALA A 32 -10.02 3.09 -7.19
C ALA A 32 -10.26 2.77 -5.71
N ILE A 33 -9.60 3.48 -4.79
CA ILE A 33 -9.83 3.35 -3.35
C ILE A 33 -11.28 3.75 -3.02
N LYS A 34 -11.74 4.91 -3.45
CA LYS A 34 -13.11 5.40 -3.24
C LYS A 34 -14.17 4.42 -3.77
N ALA A 35 -13.95 3.89 -4.98
CA ALA A 35 -14.85 2.91 -5.57
C ALA A 35 -14.89 1.60 -4.78
N GLY A 36 -13.74 1.14 -4.28
CA GLY A 36 -13.65 -0.03 -3.39
C GLY A 36 -14.40 0.21 -2.08
N GLU A 37 -14.15 1.32 -1.41
CA GLU A 37 -14.76 1.68 -0.13
C GLU A 37 -16.28 1.90 -0.21
N ALA A 38 -16.83 2.10 -1.39
CA ALA A 38 -18.29 2.05 -1.58
C ALA A 38 -18.90 0.66 -1.33
N THR A 39 -18.11 -0.40 -1.37
CA THR A 39 -18.56 -1.80 -1.22
C THR A 39 -18.35 -2.39 0.18
N HIS A 40 -17.53 -1.76 1.01
CA HIS A 40 -17.18 -2.26 2.34
C HIS A 40 -17.05 -1.13 3.37
N SER A 41 -17.00 -1.47 4.65
CA SER A 41 -16.80 -0.53 5.75
C SER A 41 -15.34 -0.33 6.16
N GLY A 42 -14.41 -1.08 5.56
CA GLY A 42 -12.98 -0.94 5.84
C GLY A 42 -12.35 0.26 5.17
N GLN A 43 -11.13 0.59 5.57
CA GLN A 43 -10.37 1.73 5.08
C GLN A 43 -9.10 1.26 4.39
N VAL A 44 -8.79 1.81 3.21
CA VAL A 44 -7.62 1.45 2.42
C VAL A 44 -6.72 2.67 2.24
N ARG A 45 -5.44 2.51 2.57
CA ARG A 45 -4.41 3.52 2.30
C ARG A 45 -3.39 2.97 1.31
N PHE A 46 -3.01 3.76 0.33
CA PHE A 46 -1.88 3.47 -0.54
C PHE A 46 -0.74 4.45 -0.28
N VAL A 47 0.43 3.92 -0.03
CA VAL A 47 1.66 4.69 0.18
C VAL A 47 2.74 4.20 -0.77
N VAL A 48 3.35 5.11 -1.49
CA VAL A 48 4.57 4.85 -2.26
C VAL A 48 5.72 5.67 -1.70
N GLU A 49 6.78 5.01 -1.32
CA GLU A 49 8.04 5.61 -0.91
C GLU A 49 9.09 5.37 -2.00
N GLY A 50 9.70 6.44 -2.49
CA GLY A 50 10.66 6.35 -3.59
C GLY A 50 11.88 5.52 -3.22
N ALA A 51 12.50 5.86 -2.09
CA ALA A 51 13.66 5.17 -1.54
C ALA A 51 13.78 5.47 -0.05
N LEU A 52 14.35 4.53 0.70
CA LEU A 52 14.73 4.79 2.08
C LEU A 52 15.93 5.76 2.12
N ASP A 53 15.90 6.69 3.05
CA ASP A 53 17.02 7.59 3.34
C ASP A 53 17.41 7.54 4.82
N GLY A 54 18.54 8.18 5.17
CA GLY A 54 18.98 8.30 6.56
C GLY A 54 19.05 6.97 7.32
N ALA A 55 18.57 6.98 8.56
CA ALA A 55 18.67 5.84 9.47
C ALA A 55 18.01 4.54 8.95
N PRO A 56 16.81 4.55 8.35
CA PRO A 56 16.21 3.35 7.76
C PRO A 56 17.10 2.67 6.71
N LEU A 57 17.73 3.46 5.82
CA LEU A 57 18.63 2.93 4.80
C LEU A 57 19.90 2.32 5.42
N PHE A 58 20.55 3.04 6.34
CA PHE A 58 21.80 2.59 6.97
C PHE A 58 21.60 1.40 7.91
N ARG A 59 20.43 1.26 8.51
CA ARG A 59 20.03 0.08 9.31
C ARG A 59 19.61 -1.10 8.45
N ASN A 60 19.60 -0.93 7.11
CA ASN A 60 19.12 -1.93 6.17
C ASN A 60 17.67 -2.40 6.49
N GLN A 61 16.81 -1.47 6.88
CA GLN A 61 15.44 -1.76 7.26
C GLN A 61 14.70 -2.47 6.11
N PRO A 62 14.08 -3.64 6.35
CA PRO A 62 13.26 -4.30 5.33
C PRO A 62 11.99 -3.51 5.04
N ALA A 63 11.43 -3.68 3.83
CA ALA A 63 10.19 -3.02 3.43
C ALA A 63 9.04 -3.33 4.40
N ARG A 64 8.97 -4.55 4.92
CA ARG A 64 7.96 -4.97 5.91
C ARG A 64 8.02 -4.15 7.19
N GLU A 65 9.20 -3.96 7.76
CA GLU A 65 9.37 -3.13 8.97
C GLU A 65 9.02 -1.67 8.69
N ARG A 66 9.44 -1.16 7.54
CA ARG A 66 9.09 0.20 7.14
C ARG A 66 7.58 0.38 6.95
N ALA A 67 6.92 -0.59 6.34
CA ALA A 67 5.46 -0.58 6.18
C ALA A 67 4.72 -0.56 7.53
N LEU A 68 5.22 -1.28 8.53
CA LEU A 68 4.69 -1.26 9.90
C LEU A 68 4.85 0.12 10.55
N ASP A 69 6.01 0.77 10.37
CA ASP A 69 6.23 2.14 10.86
C ASP A 69 5.25 3.12 10.20
N VAL A 70 5.07 3.02 8.88
CA VAL A 70 4.14 3.88 8.12
C VAL A 70 2.70 3.63 8.54
N PHE A 71 2.30 2.38 8.74
CA PHE A 71 0.97 2.00 9.24
C PHE A 71 0.67 2.69 10.58
N SER A 72 1.66 2.70 11.48
CA SER A 72 1.54 3.36 12.78
C SER A 72 1.53 4.88 12.66
N GLN A 73 2.43 5.46 11.87
CA GLN A 73 2.54 6.91 11.69
C GLN A 73 1.28 7.53 11.07
N LEU A 74 0.67 6.85 10.10
CA LEU A 74 -0.57 7.28 9.46
C LEU A 74 -1.83 6.86 10.24
N ARG A 75 -1.68 6.24 11.40
CA ARG A 75 -2.78 5.80 12.28
C ARG A 75 -3.81 4.93 11.56
N ILE A 76 -3.38 4.05 10.67
CA ILE A 76 -4.29 3.19 9.89
C ILE A 76 -5.01 2.19 10.80
N TRP A 77 -4.48 1.95 11.99
CA TRP A 77 -5.10 1.16 13.05
C TRP A 77 -6.30 1.85 13.74
N ASP A 78 -6.47 3.17 13.55
CA ASP A 78 -7.50 3.96 14.23
C ASP A 78 -8.83 3.92 13.45
N THR A 79 -9.40 2.74 13.32
CA THR A 79 -10.70 2.51 12.69
C THR A 79 -11.65 1.81 13.65
N ALA A 80 -12.96 2.07 13.53
CA ALA A 80 -13.98 1.54 14.44
C ALA A 80 -14.03 0.01 14.50
N HIS A 81 -13.66 -0.68 13.39
CA HIS A 81 -13.79 -2.14 13.28
C HIS A 81 -12.45 -2.87 13.12
N ASN A 82 -11.32 -2.21 13.35
CA ASN A 82 -9.98 -2.77 13.14
C ASN A 82 -9.80 -3.37 11.73
N ASN A 83 -10.26 -2.63 10.72
CA ASN A 83 -10.30 -3.04 9.32
C ASN A 83 -9.58 -2.07 8.38
N GLY A 84 -8.60 -1.33 8.91
CA GLY A 84 -7.68 -0.52 8.13
C GLY A 84 -6.64 -1.41 7.41
N VAL A 85 -6.34 -1.10 6.16
CA VAL A 85 -5.36 -1.81 5.34
C VAL A 85 -4.43 -0.82 4.66
N LEU A 86 -3.13 -1.01 4.82
CA LEU A 86 -2.08 -0.30 4.10
C LEU A 86 -1.57 -1.17 2.95
N ILE A 87 -1.57 -0.62 1.75
CA ILE A 87 -0.77 -1.10 0.62
C ILE A 87 0.46 -0.19 0.54
N TYR A 88 1.63 -0.72 0.80
CA TYR A 88 2.90 0.01 0.81
C TYR A 88 3.80 -0.48 -0.31
N LEU A 89 4.37 0.44 -1.07
CA LEU A 89 5.36 0.18 -2.09
C LEU A 89 6.67 0.89 -1.77
N LEU A 90 7.74 0.13 -1.60
CA LEU A 90 9.11 0.64 -1.62
C LEU A 90 9.66 0.54 -3.04
N LEU A 91 9.64 1.66 -3.77
CA LEU A 91 9.91 1.67 -5.21
C LEU A 91 11.35 1.23 -5.54
N ALA A 92 12.32 1.67 -4.76
CA ALA A 92 13.74 1.30 -4.99
C ALA A 92 13.98 -0.21 -4.91
N ASP A 93 13.24 -0.93 -4.09
CA ASP A 93 13.35 -2.38 -3.94
C ASP A 93 12.31 -3.14 -4.80
N HIS A 94 11.35 -2.45 -5.43
CA HIS A 94 10.19 -3.02 -6.12
C HIS A 94 9.38 -3.97 -5.22
N ASP A 95 9.30 -3.62 -3.96
CA ASP A 95 8.75 -4.47 -2.90
C ASP A 95 7.40 -3.92 -2.44
N PHE A 96 6.36 -4.76 -2.54
CA PHE A 96 5.03 -4.47 -2.04
C PHE A 96 4.79 -5.16 -0.71
N GLU A 97 4.25 -4.41 0.24
CA GLU A 97 3.82 -4.91 1.52
C GLU A 97 2.36 -4.54 1.79
N ILE A 98 1.61 -5.46 2.33
CA ILE A 98 0.29 -5.20 2.87
C ILE A 98 0.36 -5.36 4.38
N VAL A 99 -0.02 -4.29 5.10
CA VAL A 99 -0.22 -4.31 6.55
C VAL A 99 -1.70 -4.11 6.81
N ALA A 100 -2.32 -5.11 7.41
CA ALA A 100 -3.74 -5.11 7.73
C ALA A 100 -3.95 -5.13 9.24
N ASP A 101 -4.90 -4.34 9.72
CA ASP A 101 -5.26 -4.33 11.13
C ASP A 101 -5.87 -5.68 11.54
N ARG A 102 -5.85 -5.94 12.83
CA ARG A 102 -6.15 -7.26 13.42
C ARG A 102 -7.52 -7.83 13.03
N GLY A 103 -8.54 -6.98 12.88
CA GLY A 103 -9.88 -7.41 12.54
C GLY A 103 -9.97 -8.07 11.17
N ILE A 104 -9.44 -7.42 10.13
CA ILE A 104 -9.41 -7.99 8.79
C ILE A 104 -8.30 -9.03 8.63
N ASN A 105 -7.14 -8.82 9.27
CA ASN A 105 -6.03 -9.77 9.18
C ASN A 105 -6.39 -11.15 9.72
N ALA A 106 -7.18 -11.23 10.80
CA ALA A 106 -7.67 -12.49 11.34
C ALA A 106 -8.56 -13.27 10.36
N LYS A 107 -9.19 -12.60 9.40
CA LYS A 107 -10.08 -13.21 8.39
C LYS A 107 -9.34 -13.65 7.13
N VAL A 108 -8.41 -12.83 6.64
CA VAL A 108 -7.69 -13.05 5.37
C VAL A 108 -6.43 -13.91 5.58
N GLY A 109 -5.69 -13.63 6.65
CA GLY A 109 -4.43 -14.30 6.97
C GLY A 109 -3.27 -13.87 6.10
N HIS A 110 -2.06 -14.25 6.53
CA HIS A 110 -0.81 -13.89 5.87
C HIS A 110 -0.76 -14.31 4.39
N GLU A 111 -1.13 -15.57 4.10
CA GLU A 111 -1.10 -16.10 2.73
C GLU A 111 -2.01 -15.33 1.75
N GLY A 112 -3.17 -14.88 2.24
CA GLY A 112 -4.10 -14.10 1.42
C GLY A 112 -3.51 -12.76 0.98
N TRP A 113 -2.86 -12.07 1.90
CA TRP A 113 -2.19 -10.80 1.62
C TRP A 113 -0.95 -10.99 0.74
N GLU A 114 -0.16 -12.03 1.00
CA GLU A 114 1.03 -12.31 0.21
C GLU A 114 0.71 -12.60 -1.25
N LYS A 115 -0.35 -13.35 -1.55
CA LYS A 115 -0.80 -13.57 -2.93
C LYS A 115 -1.13 -12.26 -3.67
N ILE A 116 -1.75 -11.30 -2.98
CA ILE A 116 -2.06 -9.99 -3.57
C ILE A 116 -0.74 -9.24 -3.85
N CYS A 117 0.21 -9.22 -2.91
CA CYS A 117 1.53 -8.61 -3.12
C CYS A 117 2.25 -9.22 -4.33
N GLN A 118 2.29 -10.55 -4.43
CA GLN A 118 2.94 -11.25 -5.55
C GLN A 118 2.33 -10.87 -6.91
N HIS A 119 1.01 -10.70 -7.00
CA HIS A 119 0.36 -10.25 -8.24
C HIS A 119 0.74 -8.80 -8.59
N MET A 120 0.80 -7.91 -7.61
CA MET A 120 1.25 -6.54 -7.83
C MET A 120 2.71 -6.49 -8.30
N GLU A 121 3.59 -7.24 -7.66
CA GLU A 121 5.00 -7.34 -8.04
C GLU A 121 5.20 -7.91 -9.45
N ALA A 122 4.40 -8.91 -9.83
CA ALA A 122 4.43 -9.46 -11.19
C ALA A 122 4.04 -8.40 -12.24
N SER A 123 3.01 -7.59 -11.97
CA SER A 123 2.62 -6.46 -12.82
C SER A 123 3.73 -5.41 -12.91
N PHE A 124 4.40 -5.12 -11.80
CA PHE A 124 5.54 -4.20 -11.77
C PHE A 124 6.71 -4.70 -12.63
N ARG A 125 7.04 -5.98 -12.55
CA ARG A 125 8.09 -6.58 -13.39
C ARG A 125 7.80 -6.48 -14.88
N SER A 126 6.52 -6.49 -15.26
CA SER A 126 6.11 -6.29 -16.66
C SER A 126 5.98 -4.82 -17.08
N GLY A 127 6.22 -3.87 -16.17
CA GLY A 127 6.12 -2.43 -16.43
C GLY A 127 4.70 -1.87 -16.30
N ASP A 128 3.74 -2.66 -15.83
CA ASP A 128 2.33 -2.28 -15.68
C ASP A 128 2.06 -1.74 -14.26
N PHE A 129 2.65 -0.59 -13.96
CA PHE A 129 2.67 -0.01 -12.62
C PHE A 129 1.28 0.39 -12.12
N GLU A 130 0.59 1.23 -12.88
CA GLU A 130 -0.73 1.76 -12.49
C GLU A 130 -1.77 0.65 -12.37
N SER A 131 -1.90 -0.17 -13.40
CA SER A 131 -2.86 -1.27 -13.42
C SER A 131 -2.56 -2.30 -12.32
N GLY A 132 -1.29 -2.55 -12.04
CA GLY A 132 -0.89 -3.44 -10.94
C GLY A 132 -1.38 -2.95 -9.58
N VAL A 133 -1.21 -1.66 -9.28
CA VAL A 133 -1.71 -1.05 -8.04
C VAL A 133 -3.24 -1.07 -7.99
N ILE A 134 -3.92 -0.66 -9.06
CA ILE A 134 -5.40 -0.64 -9.11
C ILE A 134 -5.98 -2.04 -8.94
N LYS A 135 -5.41 -3.07 -9.57
CA LYS A 135 -5.81 -4.47 -9.37
C LYS A 135 -5.57 -4.94 -7.93
N GLY A 136 -4.46 -4.52 -7.33
CA GLY A 136 -4.16 -4.78 -5.92
C GLY A 136 -5.21 -4.17 -4.98
N ILE A 137 -5.56 -2.90 -5.20
CA ILE A 137 -6.64 -2.21 -4.45
C ILE A 137 -7.96 -2.95 -4.61
N ALA A 138 -8.32 -3.36 -5.83
CA ALA A 138 -9.53 -4.14 -6.09
C ALA A 138 -9.53 -5.49 -5.36
N ALA A 139 -8.37 -6.16 -5.29
CA ALA A 139 -8.24 -7.43 -4.57
C ALA A 139 -8.39 -7.24 -3.05
N VAL A 140 -7.78 -6.21 -2.47
CA VAL A 140 -7.95 -5.82 -1.06
C VAL A 140 -9.42 -5.48 -0.77
N SER A 141 -10.05 -4.69 -1.63
CA SER A 141 -11.46 -4.30 -1.49
C SER A 141 -12.40 -5.51 -1.53
N ARG A 142 -12.12 -6.52 -2.35
CA ARG A 142 -12.90 -7.78 -2.35
C ARG A 142 -12.80 -8.51 -1.02
N GLN A 143 -11.61 -8.56 -0.41
CA GLN A 143 -11.45 -9.17 0.92
C GLN A 143 -12.25 -8.38 1.98
N LEU A 144 -12.15 -7.06 1.95
CA LEU A 144 -12.91 -6.21 2.86
C LEU A 144 -14.43 -6.34 2.64
N ALA A 145 -14.90 -6.37 1.40
CA ALA A 145 -16.33 -6.54 1.10
C ALA A 145 -16.87 -7.90 1.55
N THR A 146 -16.05 -8.95 1.49
CA THR A 146 -16.43 -10.29 1.96
C THR A 146 -16.60 -10.34 3.47
N HIS A 147 -15.71 -9.69 4.22
CA HIS A 147 -15.67 -9.82 5.69
C HIS A 147 -16.26 -8.62 6.43
N PHE A 148 -16.29 -7.45 5.79
CA PHE A 148 -16.82 -6.19 6.31
C PHE A 148 -17.68 -5.50 5.24
N PRO A 149 -18.78 -6.14 4.77
CA PRO A 149 -19.64 -5.54 3.77
C PRO A 149 -20.24 -4.24 4.27
N ARG A 150 -20.47 -3.30 3.38
CA ARG A 150 -21.07 -2.02 3.73
C ARG A 150 -22.55 -2.21 4.04
N SER A 151 -22.94 -1.92 5.26
CA SER A 151 -24.32 -1.90 5.71
C SER A 151 -24.71 -0.46 6.12
N GLY A 152 -25.11 0.35 5.13
CA GLY A 152 -25.46 1.76 5.37
C GLY A 152 -24.31 2.73 5.17
N GLY A 153 -24.55 4.05 5.35
CA GLY A 153 -23.55 5.10 5.24
C GLY A 153 -22.74 5.24 6.51
N GLY A 154 -21.49 4.76 6.52
CA GLY A 154 -20.52 5.09 7.57
C GLY A 154 -19.62 6.26 7.14
N PRO A 155 -18.96 6.97 8.07
CA PRO A 155 -18.00 8.00 7.73
C PRO A 155 -16.78 7.40 7.04
N ASN A 156 -16.13 8.18 6.19
CA ASN A 156 -14.78 7.89 5.75
C ASN A 156 -13.81 8.23 6.90
N GLU A 157 -13.21 7.21 7.51
CA GLU A 157 -12.37 7.37 8.69
C GLU A 157 -10.94 7.78 8.36
N LEU A 158 -10.45 7.39 7.15
CA LEU A 158 -9.10 7.71 6.68
C LEU A 158 -9.15 8.39 5.30
N PRO A 159 -8.19 9.28 4.98
CA PRO A 159 -8.12 9.89 3.65
C PRO A 159 -7.86 8.86 2.54
N ASP A 160 -8.53 9.00 1.39
CA ASP A 160 -8.36 8.11 0.24
C ASP A 160 -7.15 8.50 -0.64
N ALA A 161 -6.69 9.74 -0.51
CA ALA A 161 -5.59 10.25 -1.31
C ALA A 161 -4.30 9.44 -1.05
N PRO A 162 -3.61 8.98 -2.12
CA PRO A 162 -2.32 8.33 -2.00
C PRO A 162 -1.28 9.22 -1.30
N VAL A 163 -0.41 8.58 -0.52
CA VAL A 163 0.72 9.27 0.13
C VAL A 163 2.00 8.96 -0.64
N VAL A 164 2.75 10.01 -0.95
CA VAL A 164 4.05 9.93 -1.63
C VAL A 164 5.13 10.39 -0.66
N MET A 165 6.13 9.54 -0.44
CA MET A 165 7.23 9.76 0.51
C MET A 165 8.60 9.73 -0.19
#